data_0ed7d999a9de458f2b423e05e5971cb9
#
_entry.id   0ed7d999a9de458f2b423e05e5971cb9
#
_cell.length_a   1.000
_cell.length_b   1.000
_cell.length_c   1.000
_cell.angle_alpha   90.00
_cell.angle_beta   90.00
_cell.angle_gamma   90.00
#
_symmetry.space_group_name_H-M   'P 1'
#
loop_
_entity.id
_entity.type
_entity.pdbx_description
1 polymer ?
#
loop_
_entity_poly.entity_id
_entity_poly.type
_entity_poly.pdbx_seq_one_letter_code
_entity_poly.pdbx_strand_id
1 'polypeptide(L)'
;MKINFKNILLSSIMCAGSVAFAQEPNQMFRAAGSPENPKVAVSWNKYYDYEGHVEIAKKLAKAYPNLVKLNVIGKTAQGRDLILLAITDYKAGGNPDRKPGMYIDGNIHSNEIQGSEFASYTAWYLAESFGKIEYITELLKDKIFYIVPSINPDGRDNFLHQPNNPNSPRSGMMPVDNDRDGKTNEDGFDDLDGNGSITFMRRKNPNGRYKLDSTDPRRMIQVGPDEQGEYEMLGYEGLDNDGDGLINEDGEGFYDPNRDWAWNWQPNYIQGGAYKYPFSVPENRAVADFVMKHPNIAAAQSYHNNGGMILRGPGAAEDADTYNRADVRVYDALGKKGEELIPGYKYLVVYKDLYSVFGGELDWFYGGRGIFTFSNELWNSFQMFSKADNDPQTTSYNFDKYLLFAIRCFLDTWQFPPLIPCSIMLYMSTSCNNSNSAF
;
A
#
# COMPACT_ATOMS: atom_id res chain seq x y z
N MET A 1 -0.35 -20.08 70.76
CA MET A 1 0.26 -19.97 69.42
C MET A 1 -0.21 -18.63 68.84
N LYS A 2 0.64 -17.59 68.90
CA LYS A 2 0.27 -16.25 68.44
C LYS A 2 0.66 -16.17 66.96
N ILE A 3 -0.30 -16.06 66.08
CA ILE A 3 -0.09 -15.88 64.64
C ILE A 3 0.23 -14.42 64.40
N ASN A 4 1.39 -14.17 63.80
CA ASN A 4 1.97 -12.84 63.62
C ASN A 4 1.40 -12.23 62.31
N PHE A 5 0.51 -11.25 62.42
CA PHE A 5 -0.25 -10.60 61.37
C PHE A 5 0.58 -9.67 60.45
N LYS A 6 1.92 -9.62 60.58
CA LYS A 6 2.77 -8.73 59.80
C LYS A 6 3.23 -9.27 58.43
N ASN A 7 3.02 -10.56 58.13
CA ASN A 7 3.50 -11.16 56.87
C ASN A 7 2.43 -11.36 55.79
N ILE A 8 1.18 -10.93 56.05
CA ILE A 8 0.08 -11.02 55.06
C ILE A 8 -0.09 -9.73 54.25
N LEU A 9 0.54 -8.63 54.69
CA LEU A 9 0.37 -7.34 53.99
C LEU A 9 1.44 -7.05 52.93
N LEU A 10 2.45 -7.91 52.73
CA LEU A 10 3.49 -7.73 51.73
C LEU A 10 3.27 -8.56 50.47
N SER A 11 2.34 -9.49 50.45
CA SER A 11 2.05 -10.33 49.26
C SER A 11 0.96 -9.76 48.35
N SER A 12 0.30 -8.67 48.77
CA SER A 12 -0.83 -8.06 48.03
C SER A 12 -0.44 -6.83 47.24
N ILE A 13 0.83 -6.40 47.26
CA ILE A 13 1.29 -5.18 46.58
C ILE A 13 2.10 -5.47 45.31
N MET A 14 2.40 -6.72 44.98
CA MET A 14 3.15 -7.08 43.77
C MET A 14 2.28 -7.52 42.57
N CYS A 15 0.96 -7.43 42.63
CA CYS A 15 0.05 -7.72 41.51
C CYS A 15 -0.64 -6.47 40.90
N ALA A 16 -0.22 -5.26 41.29
CA ALA A 16 -0.81 -4.00 40.75
C ALA A 16 0.11 -3.23 39.82
N GLY A 17 0.99 -3.93 39.09
CA GLY A 17 2.02 -3.28 38.26
C GLY A 17 2.05 -3.64 36.77
N SER A 18 0.99 -4.23 36.22
CA SER A 18 0.82 -4.33 34.78
C SER A 18 -0.53 -3.70 34.38
N VAL A 19 -0.66 -2.40 34.60
CA VAL A 19 -1.59 -1.63 33.82
C VAL A 19 -0.96 -1.58 32.44
N ALA A 20 -1.29 -2.53 31.57
CA ALA A 20 -1.18 -2.33 30.15
C ALA A 20 -1.87 -0.99 29.89
N PHE A 21 -1.13 -0.01 29.39
CA PHE A 21 -1.72 1.18 28.78
C PHE A 21 -2.48 0.67 27.55
N ALA A 22 -3.68 0.12 27.76
CA ALA A 22 -4.66 0.01 26.72
C ALA A 22 -4.92 1.47 26.31
N GLN A 23 -4.44 1.83 25.13
CA GLN A 23 -4.73 3.11 24.53
C GLN A 23 -6.26 3.28 24.57
N GLU A 24 -6.74 4.36 25.18
CA GLU A 24 -8.17 4.64 25.25
C GLU A 24 -8.75 4.51 23.83
N PRO A 25 -9.81 3.71 23.62
CA PRO A 25 -10.32 3.38 22.28
C PRO A 25 -10.69 4.59 21.41
N ASN A 26 -10.77 5.78 22.01
CA ASN A 26 -11.18 7.02 21.35
C ASN A 26 -10.07 8.08 21.25
N GLN A 27 -8.83 7.78 21.62
CA GLN A 27 -7.76 8.75 21.50
C GLN A 27 -7.33 8.83 20.02
N MET A 28 -7.63 9.97 19.38
CA MET A 28 -7.24 10.25 18.01
C MET A 28 -5.72 10.37 17.92
N PHE A 29 -5.08 9.49 17.14
CA PHE A 29 -3.67 9.64 16.82
C PHE A 29 -3.48 10.81 15.84
N ARG A 30 -2.57 11.70 16.17
CA ARG A 30 -2.20 12.84 15.34
C ARG A 30 -0.80 12.63 14.76
N ALA A 31 -0.69 12.65 13.45
CA ALA A 31 0.61 12.67 12.79
C ALA A 31 1.32 14.00 13.05
N ALA A 32 2.65 13.99 13.14
CA ALA A 32 3.44 15.23 13.29
C ALA A 32 3.17 16.16 12.08
N GLY A 33 3.02 17.45 12.35
CA GLY A 33 2.68 18.45 11.34
C GLY A 33 1.21 18.43 10.88
N SER A 34 0.37 17.58 11.46
CA SER A 34 -1.08 17.61 11.19
C SER A 34 -1.69 18.92 11.67
N PRO A 35 -2.71 19.43 10.95
CA PRO A 35 -3.48 20.59 11.39
C PRO A 35 -3.99 20.44 12.82
N GLU A 36 -3.83 21.46 13.63
CA GLU A 36 -4.41 21.49 14.97
C GLU A 36 -5.94 21.58 14.90
N ASN A 37 -6.62 20.87 15.79
CA ASN A 37 -8.07 20.86 15.90
C ASN A 37 -8.76 20.65 14.54
N PRO A 38 -8.57 19.49 13.91
CA PRO A 38 -9.17 19.20 12.62
C PRO A 38 -10.70 19.16 12.75
N LYS A 39 -11.40 19.69 11.76
CA LYS A 39 -12.86 19.64 11.68
C LYS A 39 -13.36 18.22 11.42
N VAL A 40 -12.58 17.44 10.68
CA VAL A 40 -12.81 16.01 10.46
C VAL A 40 -11.73 15.23 11.21
N ALA A 41 -12.09 14.65 12.35
CA ALA A 41 -11.20 13.81 13.13
C ALA A 41 -10.97 12.46 12.41
N VAL A 42 -9.72 12.16 12.10
CA VAL A 42 -9.28 10.87 11.51
C VAL A 42 -8.07 10.37 12.29
N SER A 43 -8.06 9.10 12.64
CA SER A 43 -6.92 8.47 13.31
C SER A 43 -6.01 7.82 12.26
N TRP A 44 -4.76 8.29 12.15
CA TRP A 44 -3.80 7.84 11.14
C TRP A 44 -2.84 6.75 11.64
N ASN A 45 -3.23 6.02 12.68
CA ASN A 45 -2.46 4.91 13.27
C ASN A 45 -3.04 3.53 12.97
N LYS A 46 -3.85 3.41 11.93
CA LYS A 46 -4.44 2.15 11.47
C LYS A 46 -4.67 2.22 9.97
N TYR A 47 -4.83 1.07 9.36
CA TYR A 47 -5.30 0.94 7.99
C TYR A 47 -6.83 0.93 7.95
N TYR A 48 -7.39 1.56 6.92
CA TYR A 48 -8.82 1.59 6.66
C TYR A 48 -9.14 0.63 5.51
N ASP A 49 -10.23 -0.09 5.65
CA ASP A 49 -10.86 -0.82 4.56
C ASP A 49 -11.63 0.12 3.62
N TYR A 50 -12.30 -0.44 2.62
CA TYR A 50 -13.09 0.34 1.68
C TYR A 50 -14.11 1.26 2.37
N GLU A 51 -14.89 0.70 3.31
CA GLU A 51 -15.91 1.48 4.03
C GLU A 51 -15.29 2.61 4.85
N GLY A 52 -14.15 2.38 5.46
CA GLY A 52 -13.42 3.40 6.20
C GLY A 52 -12.97 4.56 5.32
N HIS A 53 -12.44 4.30 4.12
CA HIS A 53 -12.07 5.34 3.16
C HIS A 53 -13.30 6.09 2.63
N VAL A 54 -14.40 5.39 2.34
CA VAL A 54 -15.67 5.98 1.95
C VAL A 54 -16.22 6.89 3.05
N GLU A 55 -16.14 6.46 4.31
CA GLU A 55 -16.58 7.28 5.45
C GLU A 55 -15.74 8.54 5.61
N ILE A 56 -14.41 8.46 5.50
CA ILE A 56 -13.52 9.63 5.52
C ILE A 56 -13.89 10.60 4.40
N ALA A 57 -14.06 10.11 3.17
CA ALA A 57 -14.42 10.90 2.02
C ALA A 57 -15.78 11.62 2.20
N LYS A 58 -16.80 10.92 2.71
CA LYS A 58 -18.13 11.50 3.02
C LYS A 58 -18.04 12.58 4.11
N LYS A 59 -17.26 12.34 5.16
CA LYS A 59 -17.03 13.32 6.24
C LYS A 59 -16.36 14.58 5.71
N LEU A 60 -15.33 14.44 4.84
CA LEU A 60 -14.63 15.57 4.22
C LEU A 60 -15.58 16.39 3.32
N ALA A 61 -16.33 15.74 2.44
CA ALA A 61 -17.28 16.41 1.56
C ALA A 61 -18.37 17.16 2.36
N LYS A 62 -18.86 16.54 3.44
CA LYS A 62 -19.87 17.18 4.33
C LYS A 62 -19.28 18.37 5.10
N ALA A 63 -18.05 18.25 5.60
CA ALA A 63 -17.40 19.29 6.42
C ALA A 63 -16.93 20.49 5.58
N TYR A 64 -16.55 20.24 4.33
CA TYR A 64 -15.94 21.21 3.43
C TYR A 64 -16.67 21.30 2.07
N PRO A 65 -17.98 21.59 2.01
CA PRO A 65 -18.79 21.50 0.78
C PRO A 65 -18.35 22.48 -0.33
N ASN A 66 -17.59 23.53 0.03
CA ASN A 66 -17.03 24.51 -0.90
C ASN A 66 -15.61 24.17 -1.37
N LEU A 67 -15.01 23.09 -0.85
CA LEU A 67 -13.66 22.65 -1.19
C LEU A 67 -13.65 21.23 -1.75
N VAL A 68 -14.50 20.35 -1.22
CA VAL A 68 -14.44 18.91 -1.49
C VAL A 68 -15.74 18.44 -2.13
N LYS A 69 -15.64 17.83 -3.31
CA LYS A 69 -16.74 17.10 -3.94
C LYS A 69 -16.38 15.62 -4.02
N LEU A 70 -17.27 14.78 -3.51
CA LEU A 70 -17.17 13.33 -3.65
C LEU A 70 -17.92 12.89 -4.90
N ASN A 71 -17.24 12.16 -5.76
CA ASN A 71 -17.76 11.63 -7.02
C ASN A 71 -17.59 10.11 -7.05
N VAL A 72 -18.37 9.43 -7.88
CA VAL A 72 -18.18 8.03 -8.27
C VAL A 72 -17.77 8.04 -9.73
N ILE A 73 -16.61 7.49 -10.04
CA ILE A 73 -16.05 7.48 -11.40
C ILE A 73 -16.27 6.15 -12.13
N GLY A 74 -16.65 5.10 -11.41
CA GLY A 74 -16.93 3.79 -11.96
C GLY A 74 -17.31 2.78 -10.89
N LYS A 75 -17.30 1.52 -11.29
CA LYS A 75 -17.52 0.37 -10.41
C LYS A 75 -16.34 -0.58 -10.51
N THR A 76 -16.03 -1.25 -9.40
CA THR A 76 -15.05 -2.33 -9.34
C THR A 76 -15.62 -3.63 -9.90
N ALA A 77 -14.78 -4.64 -10.02
CA ALA A 77 -15.17 -5.99 -10.43
C ALA A 77 -16.28 -6.58 -9.54
N GLN A 78 -16.23 -6.33 -8.22
CA GLN A 78 -17.24 -6.78 -7.27
C GLN A 78 -18.41 -5.78 -7.09
N GLY A 79 -18.46 -4.70 -7.88
CA GLY A 79 -19.56 -3.73 -7.90
C GLY A 79 -19.48 -2.62 -6.87
N ARG A 80 -18.37 -2.47 -6.13
CA ARG A 80 -18.14 -1.32 -5.25
C ARG A 80 -18.01 -0.03 -6.05
N ASP A 81 -18.34 1.11 -5.44
CA ASP A 81 -18.13 2.42 -6.05
C ASP A 81 -16.64 2.78 -6.07
N LEU A 82 -16.10 3.10 -7.23
CA LEU A 82 -14.78 3.72 -7.32
C LEU A 82 -14.93 5.22 -7.05
N ILE A 83 -14.55 5.63 -5.82
CA ILE A 83 -14.74 7.00 -5.35
C ILE A 83 -13.59 7.92 -5.70
N LEU A 84 -13.89 9.18 -5.99
CA LEU A 84 -12.93 10.24 -6.25
C LEU A 84 -13.33 11.51 -5.48
N LEU A 85 -12.33 12.12 -4.83
CA LEU A 85 -12.44 13.43 -4.20
C LEU A 85 -11.86 14.51 -5.14
N ALA A 86 -12.70 15.44 -5.60
CA ALA A 86 -12.25 16.62 -6.33
C ALA A 86 -12.12 17.79 -5.35
N ILE A 87 -10.90 18.32 -5.18
CA ILE A 87 -10.57 19.30 -4.13
C ILE A 87 -10.00 20.57 -4.76
N THR A 88 -10.70 21.68 -4.56
CA THR A 88 -10.32 23.03 -4.99
C THR A 88 -11.17 24.05 -4.24
N ASP A 89 -10.79 25.30 -4.22
CA ASP A 89 -11.68 26.37 -3.77
C ASP A 89 -12.71 26.68 -4.88
N TYR A 90 -13.94 26.13 -4.72
CA TYR A 90 -15.05 26.36 -5.63
C TYR A 90 -15.63 27.78 -5.52
N LYS A 91 -15.22 28.57 -4.51
CA LYS A 91 -15.61 29.99 -4.34
C LYS A 91 -14.65 30.98 -4.97
N ALA A 92 -13.44 30.56 -5.32
CA ALA A 92 -12.42 31.43 -5.94
C ALA A 92 -12.82 31.95 -7.32
N GLY A 93 -13.94 31.46 -7.86
CA GLY A 93 -14.43 31.81 -9.20
C GLY A 93 -13.78 31.02 -10.33
N GLY A 94 -14.30 31.20 -11.55
CA GLY A 94 -13.85 30.46 -12.71
C GLY A 94 -14.43 29.05 -12.82
N ASN A 95 -14.14 28.39 -13.94
CA ASN A 95 -14.52 26.99 -14.13
C ASN A 95 -13.46 26.07 -13.50
N PRO A 96 -13.79 25.23 -12.51
CA PRO A 96 -12.87 24.28 -11.89
C PRO A 96 -12.16 23.37 -12.91
N ASP A 97 -12.86 22.97 -13.98
CA ASP A 97 -12.30 22.09 -15.02
C ASP A 97 -11.25 22.76 -15.92
N ARG A 98 -11.04 24.06 -15.74
CA ARG A 98 -9.96 24.83 -16.41
C ARG A 98 -8.75 25.08 -15.50
N LYS A 99 -8.87 24.80 -14.20
CA LYS A 99 -7.72 24.89 -13.31
C LYS A 99 -6.77 23.72 -13.62
N PRO A 100 -5.44 23.97 -13.67
CA PRO A 100 -4.48 22.86 -13.79
C PRO A 100 -4.75 21.83 -12.69
N GLY A 101 -4.92 20.57 -13.10
CA GLY A 101 -5.29 19.47 -12.23
C GLY A 101 -4.10 18.60 -11.87
N MET A 102 -4.10 18.08 -10.66
CA MET A 102 -3.23 16.98 -10.23
C MET A 102 -4.09 15.77 -9.88
N TYR A 103 -3.81 14.65 -10.53
CA TYR A 103 -4.41 13.36 -10.19
C TYR A 103 -3.54 12.64 -9.16
N ILE A 104 -4.17 12.02 -8.16
CA ILE A 104 -3.48 11.27 -7.11
C ILE A 104 -4.27 9.99 -6.83
N ASP A 105 -3.57 8.89 -6.74
CA ASP A 105 -4.14 7.62 -6.30
C ASP A 105 -3.19 6.78 -5.47
N GLY A 106 -3.66 5.61 -5.07
CA GLY A 106 -2.86 4.60 -4.40
C GLY A 106 -3.50 3.23 -4.46
N ASN A 107 -2.72 2.23 -4.06
CA ASN A 107 -3.18 0.87 -3.83
C ASN A 107 -3.77 0.20 -5.09
N ILE A 108 -3.15 0.43 -6.25
CA ILE A 108 -3.43 -0.38 -7.44
C ILE A 108 -3.07 -1.85 -7.19
N HIS A 109 -1.96 -2.10 -6.47
CA HIS A 109 -1.65 -3.41 -5.92
C HIS A 109 -2.29 -3.55 -4.54
N SER A 110 -3.07 -4.59 -4.34
CA SER A 110 -3.92 -4.77 -3.15
C SER A 110 -3.15 -4.84 -1.84
N ASN A 111 -1.97 -5.48 -1.83
CA ASN A 111 -1.09 -5.61 -0.68
C ASN A 111 -0.32 -4.34 -0.31
N GLU A 112 -0.31 -3.35 -1.19
CA GLU A 112 0.38 -2.07 -0.98
C GLU A 112 -0.53 -1.07 -0.25
N ILE A 113 -1.00 -1.49 0.94
CA ILE A 113 -2.10 -0.83 1.65
C ILE A 113 -1.81 0.60 2.10
N GLN A 114 -0.53 1.00 2.26
CA GLN A 114 -0.17 2.36 2.67
C GLN A 114 -0.59 3.41 1.63
N GLY A 115 -0.62 3.05 0.34
CA GLY A 115 -0.97 3.97 -0.74
C GLY A 115 -2.32 4.66 -0.54
N SER A 116 -3.34 3.92 -0.10
CA SER A 116 -4.67 4.47 0.17
C SER A 116 -4.68 5.45 1.33
N GLU A 117 -3.95 5.16 2.41
CA GLU A 117 -3.84 6.08 3.55
C GLU A 117 -3.16 7.38 3.13
N PHE A 118 -2.10 7.31 2.31
CA PHE A 118 -1.41 8.50 1.82
C PHE A 118 -2.30 9.34 0.91
N ALA A 119 -3.05 8.72 0.00
CA ALA A 119 -4.01 9.41 -0.84
C ALA A 119 -5.13 10.07 0.00
N SER A 120 -5.72 9.33 0.94
CA SER A 120 -6.76 9.86 1.85
C SER A 120 -6.22 10.96 2.78
N TYR A 121 -5.00 10.78 3.31
CA TYR A 121 -4.35 11.81 4.12
C TYR A 121 -4.09 13.09 3.33
N THR A 122 -3.66 12.97 2.08
CA THR A 122 -3.46 14.13 1.21
C THR A 122 -4.77 14.91 1.04
N ALA A 123 -5.89 14.21 0.79
CA ALA A 123 -7.20 14.83 0.70
C ALA A 123 -7.60 15.55 2.00
N TRP A 124 -7.42 14.86 3.12
CA TRP A 124 -7.71 15.39 4.44
C TRP A 124 -6.84 16.61 4.78
N TYR A 125 -5.53 16.51 4.53
CA TYR A 125 -4.57 17.59 4.81
C TYR A 125 -4.87 18.85 4.00
N LEU A 126 -5.16 18.72 2.70
CA LEU A 126 -5.55 19.84 1.84
C LEU A 126 -6.79 20.56 2.37
N ALA A 127 -7.83 19.78 2.73
CA ALA A 127 -9.08 20.35 3.22
C ALA A 127 -8.94 21.02 4.60
N GLU A 128 -8.23 20.38 5.55
CA GLU A 128 -8.04 20.89 6.91
C GLU A 128 -7.07 22.06 6.98
N SER A 129 -6.16 22.20 6.02
CA SER A 129 -5.15 23.26 5.98
C SER A 129 -5.63 24.52 5.24
N PHE A 130 -6.71 24.42 4.46
CA PHE A 130 -7.27 25.58 3.77
C PHE A 130 -7.70 26.68 4.76
N GLY A 131 -7.28 27.91 4.49
CA GLY A 131 -7.53 29.06 5.36
C GLY A 131 -6.63 29.11 6.61
N LYS A 132 -5.79 28.09 6.85
CA LYS A 132 -4.83 28.00 7.96
C LYS A 132 -3.38 28.12 7.48
N ILE A 133 -3.07 27.48 6.34
CA ILE A 133 -1.77 27.51 5.70
C ILE A 133 -1.91 28.28 4.39
N GLU A 134 -1.23 29.42 4.28
CA GLU A 134 -1.34 30.34 3.14
C GLU A 134 -1.01 29.62 1.82
N TYR A 135 0.09 28.87 1.77
CA TYR A 135 0.49 28.12 0.57
C TYR A 135 -0.61 27.17 0.08
N ILE A 136 -1.25 26.42 0.98
CA ILE A 136 -2.34 25.48 0.63
C ILE A 136 -3.58 26.26 0.17
N THR A 137 -3.86 27.39 0.81
CA THR A 137 -5.00 28.24 0.45
C THR A 137 -4.85 28.79 -0.97
N GLU A 138 -3.67 29.36 -1.30
CA GLU A 138 -3.41 29.88 -2.65
C GLU A 138 -3.38 28.73 -3.69
N LEU A 139 -2.77 27.59 -3.34
CA LEU A 139 -2.74 26.43 -4.20
C LEU A 139 -4.14 25.97 -4.61
N LEU A 140 -5.09 25.90 -3.67
CA LEU A 140 -6.47 25.46 -3.94
C LEU A 140 -7.32 26.52 -4.65
N LYS A 141 -6.95 27.81 -4.60
CA LYS A 141 -7.59 28.83 -5.43
C LYS A 141 -7.32 28.61 -6.92
N ASP A 142 -6.08 28.18 -7.26
CA ASP A 142 -5.61 28.12 -8.65
C ASP A 142 -5.56 26.71 -9.23
N LYS A 143 -5.57 25.68 -8.41
CA LYS A 143 -5.41 24.27 -8.80
C LYS A 143 -6.58 23.43 -8.35
N ILE A 144 -6.74 22.27 -8.98
CA ILE A 144 -7.66 21.22 -8.55
C ILE A 144 -6.94 19.91 -8.36
N PHE A 145 -7.29 19.20 -7.31
CA PHE A 145 -6.77 17.86 -7.02
C PHE A 145 -7.88 16.83 -7.21
N TYR A 146 -7.61 15.78 -7.95
CA TYR A 146 -8.47 14.63 -8.17
C TYR A 146 -7.85 13.43 -7.47
N ILE A 147 -8.44 13.01 -6.37
CA ILE A 147 -7.84 11.99 -5.49
C ILE A 147 -8.73 10.75 -5.44
N VAL A 148 -8.20 9.62 -5.88
CA VAL A 148 -8.78 8.29 -5.76
C VAL A 148 -8.07 7.57 -4.61
N PRO A 149 -8.70 7.41 -3.44
CA PRO A 149 -8.06 6.80 -2.28
C PRO A 149 -7.51 5.40 -2.55
N SER A 150 -8.27 4.57 -3.25
CA SER A 150 -7.84 3.24 -3.67
C SER A 150 -8.37 2.96 -5.07
N ILE A 151 -7.47 2.57 -5.99
CA ILE A 151 -7.89 2.08 -7.32
C ILE A 151 -8.45 0.66 -7.20
N ASN A 152 -7.90 -0.16 -6.29
CA ASN A 152 -8.24 -1.57 -6.15
C ASN A 152 -8.84 -1.87 -4.76
N PRO A 153 -10.04 -1.32 -4.46
CA PRO A 153 -10.65 -1.51 -3.14
C PRO A 153 -11.11 -2.95 -2.89
N ASP A 154 -11.45 -3.73 -3.94
CA ASP A 154 -11.83 -5.14 -3.80
C ASP A 154 -10.65 -5.98 -3.32
N GLY A 155 -9.51 -5.87 -4.01
CA GLY A 155 -8.29 -6.57 -3.63
C GLY A 155 -7.76 -6.11 -2.27
N ARG A 156 -7.88 -4.79 -1.96
CA ARG A 156 -7.52 -4.27 -0.65
C ARG A 156 -8.31 -4.91 0.48
N ASP A 157 -9.62 -4.99 0.34
CA ASP A 157 -10.47 -5.60 1.37
C ASP A 157 -10.19 -7.09 1.51
N ASN A 158 -9.95 -7.78 0.39
CA ASN A 158 -9.49 -9.17 0.40
C ASN A 158 -8.18 -9.28 1.22
N PHE A 159 -7.17 -8.47 0.93
CA PHE A 159 -5.90 -8.49 1.67
C PHE A 159 -6.05 -8.19 3.17
N LEU A 160 -6.96 -7.29 3.54
CA LEU A 160 -7.14 -6.89 4.95
C LEU A 160 -7.97 -7.89 5.77
N HIS A 161 -8.89 -8.62 5.14
CA HIS A 161 -9.91 -9.41 5.85
C HIS A 161 -9.78 -10.92 5.65
N GLN A 162 -9.06 -11.37 4.62
CA GLN A 162 -8.81 -12.80 4.40
C GLN A 162 -7.57 -13.27 5.16
N PRO A 163 -7.42 -14.57 5.41
CA PRO A 163 -6.21 -15.14 5.97
C PRO A 163 -4.97 -14.71 5.17
N ASN A 164 -3.86 -14.45 5.88
CA ASN A 164 -2.58 -14.15 5.23
C ASN A 164 -2.20 -15.33 4.35
N ASN A 165 -2.07 -15.10 3.04
CA ASN A 165 -1.70 -16.16 2.11
C ASN A 165 -0.32 -15.90 1.47
N PRO A 166 0.35 -16.98 1.00
CA PRO A 166 1.70 -16.89 0.46
C PRO A 166 1.81 -16.13 -0.86
N ASN A 167 0.71 -15.97 -1.57
CA ASN A 167 0.70 -15.30 -2.88
C ASN A 167 0.84 -13.79 -2.79
N SER A 168 0.87 -13.21 -1.59
CA SER A 168 0.98 -11.76 -1.41
C SER A 168 0.15 -11.01 -2.47
N PRO A 169 -1.18 -11.04 -2.36
CA PRO A 169 -2.04 -10.65 -3.47
C PRO A 169 -1.77 -9.21 -3.91
N ARG A 170 -1.17 -9.07 -5.10
CA ARG A 170 -1.03 -7.79 -5.82
C ARG A 170 -2.28 -7.48 -6.62
N SER A 171 -3.03 -8.53 -6.94
CA SER A 171 -4.16 -8.52 -7.87
C SER A 171 -5.37 -7.80 -7.30
N GLY A 172 -6.33 -7.52 -8.18
CA GLY A 172 -7.72 -7.28 -7.80
C GLY A 172 -8.50 -8.59 -7.81
N MET A 173 -9.83 -8.46 -7.92
CA MET A 173 -10.78 -9.56 -7.78
C MET A 173 -11.45 -9.92 -9.13
N MET A 174 -10.71 -9.80 -10.25
CA MET A 174 -11.17 -10.28 -11.53
C MET A 174 -11.12 -11.81 -11.58
N PRO A 175 -12.10 -12.46 -12.22
CA PRO A 175 -12.11 -13.91 -12.35
C PRO A 175 -10.96 -14.39 -13.25
N VAL A 176 -10.20 -15.36 -12.76
CA VAL A 176 -9.12 -16.02 -13.48
C VAL A 176 -9.38 -17.52 -13.46
N ASP A 177 -9.11 -18.19 -14.58
CA ASP A 177 -9.14 -19.62 -14.79
C ASP A 177 -7.67 -20.04 -14.98
N ASN A 178 -7.04 -20.51 -13.91
CA ASN A 178 -5.59 -20.75 -13.91
C ASN A 178 -5.25 -22.16 -14.40
N ASP A 179 -6.10 -23.13 -14.15
CA ASP A 179 -5.94 -24.53 -14.57
C ASP A 179 -6.52 -24.80 -15.97
N ARG A 180 -7.43 -23.92 -16.46
CA ARG A 180 -8.06 -23.93 -17.78
C ARG A 180 -9.15 -25.00 -17.94
N ASP A 181 -9.88 -25.27 -16.88
CA ASP A 181 -11.05 -26.17 -16.90
C ASP A 181 -12.32 -25.47 -17.38
N GLY A 182 -12.30 -24.11 -17.46
CA GLY A 182 -13.41 -23.28 -17.94
C GLY A 182 -14.25 -22.68 -16.82
N LYS A 183 -13.94 -22.95 -15.55
CA LYS A 183 -14.46 -22.24 -14.38
C LYS A 183 -13.46 -21.18 -13.93
N THR A 184 -13.70 -20.51 -12.82
CA THR A 184 -12.81 -19.46 -12.35
C THR A 184 -12.84 -19.35 -10.84
N ASN A 185 -11.67 -19.28 -10.22
CA ASN A 185 -11.50 -19.05 -8.78
C ASN A 185 -12.23 -20.10 -7.90
N GLU A 186 -12.28 -21.36 -8.31
CA GLU A 186 -13.00 -22.40 -7.57
C GLU A 186 -12.16 -23.19 -6.59
N ASP A 187 -10.81 -23.16 -6.71
CA ASP A 187 -9.92 -23.86 -5.80
C ASP A 187 -8.83 -22.92 -5.24
N GLY A 188 -9.20 -22.11 -4.27
CA GLY A 188 -8.31 -21.21 -3.54
C GLY A 188 -7.78 -21.80 -2.23
N PHE A 189 -6.96 -21.03 -1.53
CA PHE A 189 -6.43 -21.42 -0.24
C PHE A 189 -7.52 -21.50 0.85
N ASP A 190 -7.43 -22.52 1.70
CA ASP A 190 -8.30 -22.69 2.88
C ASP A 190 -7.47 -22.60 4.17
N ASP A 191 -7.87 -21.76 5.10
CA ASP A 191 -7.35 -21.72 6.45
C ASP A 191 -7.99 -22.86 7.28
N LEU A 192 -7.41 -24.06 7.18
CA LEU A 192 -7.99 -25.30 7.73
C LEU A 192 -7.98 -25.36 9.25
N ASP A 193 -7.02 -24.71 9.90
CA ASP A 193 -6.89 -24.68 11.34
C ASP A 193 -7.45 -23.40 11.99
N GLY A 194 -7.89 -22.43 11.18
CA GLY A 194 -8.51 -21.18 11.62
C GLY A 194 -7.54 -20.21 12.30
N ASN A 195 -6.24 -20.30 11.99
CA ASN A 195 -5.22 -19.46 12.65
C ASN A 195 -5.04 -18.08 11.99
N GLY A 196 -5.74 -17.80 10.89
CA GLY A 196 -5.66 -16.55 10.14
C GLY A 196 -4.48 -16.46 9.17
N SER A 197 -3.82 -17.58 8.86
CA SER A 197 -2.69 -17.64 7.95
C SER A 197 -2.67 -18.94 7.18
N ILE A 198 -2.45 -18.87 5.89
CA ILE A 198 -2.24 -20.06 5.05
C ILE A 198 -0.83 -20.54 5.23
N THR A 199 -0.67 -21.67 5.89
CA THR A 199 0.62 -22.28 6.24
C THR A 199 0.90 -23.51 5.39
N PHE A 200 2.10 -24.13 5.57
CA PHE A 200 2.42 -25.37 4.89
C PHE A 200 1.86 -26.58 5.62
N MET A 201 1.16 -27.43 4.90
CA MET A 201 0.75 -28.75 5.38
C MET A 201 1.93 -29.71 5.37
N ARG A 202 2.04 -30.55 6.39
CA ARG A 202 3.04 -31.61 6.50
C ARG A 202 2.42 -32.91 6.98
N ARG A 203 2.93 -34.01 6.51
CA ARG A 203 2.53 -35.36 6.92
C ARG A 203 3.73 -36.14 7.44
N LYS A 204 3.55 -36.91 8.51
CA LYS A 204 4.55 -37.88 8.94
C LYS A 204 4.76 -38.93 7.88
N ASN A 205 6.01 -39.10 7.46
CA ASN A 205 6.40 -40.11 6.49
C ASN A 205 7.80 -40.63 6.88
N PRO A 206 7.93 -41.93 7.22
CA PRO A 206 9.23 -42.51 7.59
C PRO A 206 10.31 -42.39 6.48
N ASN A 207 9.88 -42.19 5.25
CA ASN A 207 10.78 -41.95 4.10
C ASN A 207 10.78 -40.48 3.65
N GLY A 208 10.30 -39.58 4.51
CA GLY A 208 10.23 -38.16 4.20
C GLY A 208 11.60 -37.51 4.02
N ARG A 209 11.58 -36.33 3.42
CA ARG A 209 12.78 -35.54 3.13
C ARG A 209 12.96 -34.36 4.08
N TYR A 210 12.12 -34.28 5.13
CA TYR A 210 12.12 -33.17 6.08
C TYR A 210 12.12 -33.66 7.52
N LYS A 211 12.72 -32.84 8.40
CA LYS A 211 12.66 -32.98 9.86
C LYS A 211 12.30 -31.66 10.51
N LEU A 212 11.87 -31.70 11.76
CA LEU A 212 11.61 -30.50 12.55
C LEU A 212 12.91 -29.74 12.82
N ASP A 213 12.84 -28.40 12.78
CA ASP A 213 13.92 -27.58 13.32
C ASP A 213 13.99 -27.77 14.85
N SER A 214 15.17 -28.05 15.37
CA SER A 214 15.38 -28.26 16.80
C SER A 214 15.17 -27.01 17.65
N THR A 215 15.23 -25.83 17.03
CA THR A 215 15.05 -24.53 17.70
C THR A 215 13.66 -23.99 17.56
N ASP A 216 12.95 -24.30 16.47
CA ASP A 216 11.56 -23.93 16.23
C ASP A 216 10.82 -25.06 15.50
N PRO A 217 10.00 -25.86 16.20
CA PRO A 217 9.31 -27.00 15.61
C PRO A 217 8.22 -26.63 14.59
N ARG A 218 7.92 -25.36 14.40
CA ARG A 218 7.05 -24.90 13.31
C ARG A 218 7.78 -24.92 11.96
N ARG A 219 9.11 -24.85 11.98
CA ARG A 219 9.95 -24.87 10.78
C ARG A 219 10.30 -26.30 10.38
N MET A 220 10.34 -26.53 9.07
CA MET A 220 10.79 -27.77 8.48
C MET A 220 12.18 -27.57 7.86
N ILE A 221 13.09 -28.50 8.15
CA ILE A 221 14.45 -28.53 7.55
C ILE A 221 14.51 -29.70 6.59
N GLN A 222 14.88 -29.44 5.35
CA GLN A 222 15.15 -30.51 4.39
C GLN A 222 16.43 -31.25 4.81
N VAL A 223 16.37 -32.56 4.89
CA VAL A 223 17.51 -33.40 5.24
C VAL A 223 18.47 -33.56 4.04
N GLY A 224 19.74 -33.86 4.35
CA GLY A 224 20.74 -34.16 3.32
C GLY A 224 20.40 -35.43 2.52
N PRO A 225 21.08 -35.66 1.39
CA PRO A 225 20.84 -36.84 0.52
C PRO A 225 20.98 -38.18 1.24
N ASP A 226 21.87 -38.24 2.22
CA ASP A 226 22.19 -39.47 2.99
C ASP A 226 21.53 -39.51 4.36
N GLU A 227 20.65 -38.54 4.65
CA GLU A 227 19.89 -38.44 5.92
C GLU A 227 18.39 -38.75 5.68
N GLN A 228 17.84 -39.54 6.59
CA GLN A 228 16.42 -39.86 6.59
C GLN A 228 15.65 -38.81 7.38
N GLY A 229 14.61 -38.25 6.75
CA GLY A 229 13.65 -37.38 7.42
C GLY A 229 12.46 -38.14 7.99
N GLU A 230 11.56 -37.41 8.59
CA GLU A 230 10.36 -37.94 9.26
C GLU A 230 9.08 -37.37 8.68
N TYR A 231 9.18 -36.40 7.77
CA TYR A 231 8.04 -35.67 7.21
C TYR A 231 8.19 -35.46 5.72
N GLU A 232 7.05 -35.33 5.05
CA GLU A 232 6.92 -34.77 3.72
C GLU A 232 6.06 -33.50 3.79
N MET A 233 6.33 -32.58 2.86
CA MET A 233 5.53 -31.35 2.67
C MET A 233 4.45 -31.63 1.63
N LEU A 234 3.23 -31.22 1.92
CA LEU A 234 2.06 -31.44 1.06
C LEU A 234 1.66 -30.20 0.24
N GLY A 235 2.30 -29.07 0.47
CA GLY A 235 1.92 -27.81 -0.11
C GLY A 235 1.31 -26.86 0.92
N TYR A 236 0.78 -25.77 0.43
CA TYR A 236 0.04 -24.84 1.24
C TYR A 236 -1.32 -25.39 1.69
N GLU A 237 -1.82 -24.84 2.75
CA GLU A 237 -3.09 -25.19 3.36
C GLU A 237 -4.26 -24.99 2.40
N GLY A 238 -5.08 -26.03 2.22
CA GLY A 238 -6.19 -26.05 1.30
C GLY A 238 -6.78 -27.46 1.12
N LEU A 239 -7.88 -27.50 0.43
CA LEU A 239 -8.60 -28.72 0.03
C LEU A 239 -8.64 -28.76 -1.50
N ASP A 240 -8.95 -29.90 -2.05
CA ASP A 240 -9.39 -30.09 -3.43
C ASP A 240 -10.88 -29.68 -3.47
N ASN A 241 -11.16 -28.43 -3.81
CA ASN A 241 -12.50 -27.87 -3.70
C ASN A 241 -13.38 -28.20 -4.89
N ASP A 242 -12.81 -28.53 -6.05
CA ASP A 242 -13.51 -28.85 -7.28
C ASP A 242 -13.52 -30.34 -7.63
N GLY A 243 -12.64 -31.15 -7.00
CA GLY A 243 -12.60 -32.59 -7.12
C GLY A 243 -11.73 -33.13 -8.27
N ASP A 244 -10.76 -32.35 -8.74
CA ASP A 244 -9.84 -32.71 -9.83
C ASP A 244 -8.60 -33.49 -9.34
N GLY A 245 -8.33 -33.47 -8.03
CA GLY A 245 -7.22 -34.14 -7.35
C GLY A 245 -6.00 -33.26 -7.11
N LEU A 246 -6.06 -31.96 -7.43
CA LEU A 246 -5.07 -30.95 -7.07
C LEU A 246 -5.56 -30.16 -5.85
N ILE A 247 -4.81 -29.19 -5.39
CA ILE A 247 -5.18 -28.30 -4.27
C ILE A 247 -4.58 -26.90 -4.53
N ASN A 248 -5.39 -25.87 -4.40
CA ASN A 248 -4.98 -24.47 -4.51
C ASN A 248 -4.46 -24.08 -5.90
N GLU A 249 -4.91 -24.69 -7.00
CA GLU A 249 -4.42 -24.39 -8.34
C GLU A 249 -5.19 -23.28 -9.05
N ASP A 250 -6.42 -22.98 -8.63
CA ASP A 250 -7.25 -21.90 -9.21
C ASP A 250 -7.76 -20.91 -8.18
N GLY A 251 -6.84 -20.31 -7.45
CA GLY A 251 -7.15 -19.24 -6.49
C GLY A 251 -7.38 -17.89 -7.15
N GLU A 252 -7.91 -16.96 -6.36
CA GLU A 252 -8.09 -15.56 -6.76
C GLU A 252 -6.76 -14.88 -7.10
N GLY A 253 -6.73 -14.09 -8.18
CA GLY A 253 -5.58 -13.25 -8.49
C GLY A 253 -4.80 -13.68 -9.73
N PHE A 254 -3.46 -13.78 -9.63
CA PHE A 254 -2.54 -14.15 -10.72
C PHE A 254 -2.48 -13.17 -11.90
N TYR A 255 -3.01 -11.96 -11.76
CA TYR A 255 -2.80 -10.85 -12.68
C TYR A 255 -2.31 -9.61 -11.93
N ASP A 256 -1.76 -8.66 -12.66
CA ASP A 256 -1.25 -7.40 -12.12
C ASP A 256 -2.02 -6.23 -12.77
N PRO A 257 -2.85 -5.50 -12.02
CA PRO A 257 -3.61 -4.38 -12.59
C PRO A 257 -2.70 -3.26 -13.11
N ASN A 258 -1.44 -3.20 -12.68
CA ASN A 258 -0.46 -2.28 -13.24
C ASN A 258 0.30 -2.86 -14.46
N ARG A 259 -0.32 -3.81 -15.18
CA ARG A 259 0.09 -4.35 -16.49
C ARG A 259 -1.07 -4.32 -17.49
N ASP A 260 -2.16 -3.61 -17.16
CA ASP A 260 -3.42 -3.59 -17.95
C ASP A 260 -3.64 -2.26 -18.68
N TRP A 261 -2.73 -1.30 -18.58
CA TRP A 261 -2.84 0.02 -19.19
C TRP A 261 -2.44 0.00 -20.68
N ALA A 262 -3.07 0.84 -21.51
CA ALA A 262 -2.99 0.71 -22.96
C ALA A 262 -1.65 1.10 -23.61
N TRP A 263 -0.77 1.83 -22.89
CA TRP A 263 0.52 2.22 -23.47
C TRP A 263 1.49 1.05 -23.50
N ASN A 264 1.98 0.70 -24.70
CA ASN A 264 2.90 -0.43 -24.91
C ASN A 264 2.49 -1.71 -24.19
N TRP A 265 1.18 -1.98 -24.15
CA TRP A 265 0.65 -3.18 -23.52
C TRP A 265 1.13 -4.45 -24.24
N GLN A 266 1.53 -5.45 -23.48
CA GLN A 266 1.97 -6.73 -24.01
C GLN A 266 1.14 -7.86 -23.39
N PRO A 267 0.86 -8.93 -24.15
CA PRO A 267 0.11 -10.07 -23.62
C PRO A 267 0.91 -10.85 -22.57
N ASN A 268 0.20 -11.66 -21.77
CA ASN A 268 0.75 -12.36 -20.60
C ASN A 268 2.01 -13.21 -20.87
N TYR A 269 2.15 -13.74 -22.08
CA TYR A 269 3.35 -14.52 -22.44
C TYR A 269 4.60 -13.68 -22.70
N ILE A 270 4.46 -12.34 -22.78
CA ILE A 270 5.57 -11.37 -22.85
C ILE A 270 5.67 -10.61 -21.53
N GLN A 271 4.56 -10.07 -21.04
CA GLN A 271 4.46 -9.36 -19.77
C GLN A 271 3.65 -10.20 -18.79
N GLY A 272 4.33 -10.96 -17.93
CA GLY A 272 3.65 -11.71 -16.87
C GLY A 272 2.74 -10.80 -16.02
N GLY A 273 1.53 -11.28 -15.76
CA GLY A 273 0.51 -10.54 -15.04
C GLY A 273 -0.42 -9.70 -15.91
N ALA A 274 -0.14 -9.51 -17.20
CA ALA A 274 -1.10 -8.87 -18.11
C ALA A 274 -2.40 -9.69 -18.19
N TYR A 275 -3.53 -9.01 -18.04
CA TYR A 275 -4.85 -9.66 -18.10
C TYR A 275 -5.31 -9.86 -19.57
N LYS A 276 -6.55 -9.74 -19.90
CA LYS A 276 -7.09 -10.18 -21.22
C LYS A 276 -6.74 -9.24 -22.38
N TYR A 277 -6.82 -7.92 -22.17
CA TYR A 277 -6.53 -6.87 -23.14
C TYR A 277 -6.40 -5.53 -22.41
N PRO A 278 -5.84 -4.48 -23.05
CA PRO A 278 -5.66 -3.18 -22.39
C PRO A 278 -6.97 -2.64 -21.81
N PHE A 279 -6.94 -2.18 -20.55
CA PHE A 279 -8.12 -1.75 -19.81
C PHE A 279 -9.21 -2.81 -19.67
N SER A 280 -8.83 -4.06 -19.59
CA SER A 280 -9.77 -5.16 -19.27
C SER A 280 -10.19 -5.15 -17.81
N VAL A 281 -9.40 -4.54 -16.93
CA VAL A 281 -9.72 -4.31 -15.52
C VAL A 281 -10.64 -3.10 -15.40
N PRO A 282 -11.86 -3.23 -14.84
CA PRO A 282 -12.86 -2.15 -14.83
C PRO A 282 -12.42 -0.93 -14.03
N GLU A 283 -11.63 -1.10 -12.97
CA GLU A 283 -11.08 -0.02 -12.16
C GLU A 283 -10.14 0.87 -12.97
N ASN A 284 -9.21 0.26 -13.72
CA ASN A 284 -8.28 0.98 -14.59
C ASN A 284 -9.02 1.71 -15.72
N ARG A 285 -10.03 1.07 -16.29
CA ARG A 285 -10.88 1.68 -17.32
C ARG A 285 -11.61 2.89 -16.77
N ALA A 286 -12.16 2.81 -15.56
CA ALA A 286 -12.86 3.91 -14.93
C ALA A 286 -11.94 5.11 -14.69
N VAL A 287 -10.71 4.88 -14.24
CA VAL A 287 -9.69 5.93 -14.09
C VAL A 287 -9.32 6.51 -15.46
N ALA A 288 -9.05 5.67 -16.46
CA ALA A 288 -8.70 6.13 -17.80
C ALA A 288 -9.82 6.99 -18.42
N ASP A 289 -11.08 6.56 -18.30
CA ASP A 289 -12.25 7.30 -18.77
C ASP A 289 -12.39 8.66 -18.05
N PHE A 290 -12.13 8.69 -16.76
CA PHE A 290 -12.11 9.94 -15.99
C PHE A 290 -11.02 10.88 -16.49
N VAL A 291 -9.78 10.41 -16.60
CA VAL A 291 -8.63 11.21 -17.05
C VAL A 291 -8.84 11.74 -18.47
N MET A 292 -9.36 10.91 -19.37
CA MET A 292 -9.67 11.34 -20.74
C MET A 292 -10.71 12.47 -20.81
N LYS A 293 -11.64 12.51 -19.86
CA LYS A 293 -12.67 13.58 -19.76
C LYS A 293 -12.15 14.83 -19.06
N HIS A 294 -10.95 14.79 -18.44
CA HIS A 294 -10.37 15.91 -17.68
C HIS A 294 -9.02 16.32 -18.25
N PRO A 295 -8.98 16.97 -19.44
CA PRO A 295 -7.74 17.36 -20.11
C PRO A 295 -6.96 18.46 -19.38
N ASN A 296 -7.50 18.99 -18.30
CA ASN A 296 -6.82 19.90 -17.39
C ASN A 296 -5.85 19.21 -16.42
N ILE A 297 -5.83 17.88 -16.35
CA ILE A 297 -4.87 17.13 -15.54
C ILE A 297 -3.49 17.25 -16.21
N ALA A 298 -2.55 17.88 -15.51
CA ALA A 298 -1.20 18.15 -16.01
C ALA A 298 -0.13 17.31 -15.29
N ALA A 299 -0.44 16.81 -14.08
CA ALA A 299 0.45 15.99 -13.28
C ALA A 299 -0.33 14.85 -12.60
N ALA A 300 0.36 13.75 -12.32
CA ALA A 300 -0.18 12.63 -11.58
C ALA A 300 0.83 12.07 -10.59
N GLN A 301 0.32 11.48 -9.51
CA GLN A 301 1.08 10.83 -8.46
C GLN A 301 0.38 9.53 -8.08
N SER A 302 1.05 8.39 -8.25
CA SER A 302 0.58 7.10 -7.79
C SER A 302 1.39 6.62 -6.59
N TYR A 303 0.71 6.11 -5.56
CA TYR A 303 1.37 5.60 -4.36
C TYR A 303 1.40 4.08 -4.34
N HIS A 304 2.62 3.56 -4.25
CA HIS A 304 2.98 2.15 -4.17
C HIS A 304 3.70 1.80 -2.87
N ASN A 305 3.96 0.56 -2.63
CA ASN A 305 4.84 -0.02 -1.62
C ASN A 305 5.70 -1.11 -2.26
N ASN A 306 6.96 -1.16 -1.96
CA ASN A 306 7.73 -0.40 -1.00
C ASN A 306 9.15 -0.13 -1.51
N GLY A 307 9.91 0.71 -0.81
CA GLY A 307 11.33 0.84 -1.14
C GLY A 307 11.93 2.22 -0.89
N GLY A 308 11.12 3.24 -0.66
CA GLY A 308 11.59 4.62 -0.54
C GLY A 308 12.10 5.15 -1.88
N MET A 309 11.30 5.04 -2.93
CA MET A 309 11.67 5.45 -4.28
C MET A 309 10.71 6.48 -4.87
N ILE A 310 11.23 7.32 -5.73
CA ILE A 310 10.48 8.25 -6.59
C ILE A 310 10.74 7.79 -8.02
N LEU A 311 9.74 7.15 -8.62
CA LEU A 311 9.88 6.51 -9.92
C LEU A 311 9.28 7.37 -11.03
N ARG A 312 9.97 7.43 -12.19
CA ARG A 312 9.38 7.83 -13.45
C ARG A 312 9.54 6.76 -14.51
N GLY A 313 8.74 6.82 -15.53
CA GLY A 313 8.95 6.01 -16.73
C GLY A 313 10.18 6.47 -17.56
N PRO A 314 10.47 5.80 -18.69
CA PRO A 314 9.66 4.70 -19.18
C PRO A 314 9.85 3.39 -18.41
N GLY A 315 8.85 2.52 -18.52
CA GLY A 315 8.91 1.16 -18.01
C GLY A 315 9.75 0.22 -18.86
N ALA A 316 9.89 0.50 -20.17
CA ALA A 316 10.66 -0.30 -21.11
C ALA A 316 11.69 0.56 -21.89
N ALA A 317 12.82 -0.06 -22.27
CA ALA A 317 13.92 0.65 -22.93
C ALA A 317 13.52 1.19 -24.30
N GLU A 318 12.67 0.48 -25.03
CA GLU A 318 12.16 0.89 -26.35
C GLU A 318 11.30 2.16 -26.29
N ASP A 319 10.72 2.47 -25.14
CA ASP A 319 9.93 3.68 -24.93
C ASP A 319 10.79 4.90 -24.52
N ALA A 320 12.12 4.73 -24.39
CA ALA A 320 12.98 5.82 -23.92
C ALA A 320 12.92 7.07 -24.82
N ASP A 321 12.76 6.90 -26.13
CA ASP A 321 12.68 7.99 -27.10
C ASP A 321 11.31 8.73 -27.07
N THR A 322 10.27 8.15 -26.43
CA THR A 322 8.97 8.81 -26.25
C THR A 322 9.04 9.91 -25.20
N TYR A 323 9.99 9.82 -24.29
CA TYR A 323 10.25 10.82 -23.26
C TYR A 323 11.08 11.98 -23.83
N ASN A 324 10.40 13.09 -24.13
CA ASN A 324 11.07 14.27 -24.66
C ASN A 324 12.18 14.75 -23.73
N ARG A 325 13.34 15.11 -24.29
CA ARG A 325 14.50 15.58 -23.51
C ARG A 325 14.21 16.81 -22.65
N ALA A 326 13.28 17.68 -23.08
CA ALA A 326 12.87 18.84 -22.27
C ALA A 326 12.09 18.38 -21.03
N ASP A 327 11.20 17.42 -21.21
CA ASP A 327 10.37 16.88 -20.12
C ASP A 327 11.20 16.03 -19.18
N VAL A 328 12.18 15.25 -19.69
CA VAL A 328 13.14 14.52 -18.84
C VAL A 328 13.88 15.49 -17.90
N ARG A 329 14.28 16.68 -18.37
CA ARG A 329 14.91 17.68 -17.48
C ARG A 329 13.96 18.15 -16.36
N VAL A 330 12.67 18.26 -16.66
CA VAL A 330 11.65 18.59 -15.63
C VAL A 330 11.51 17.45 -14.62
N TYR A 331 11.40 16.19 -15.11
CA TYR A 331 11.39 15.00 -14.24
C TYR A 331 12.62 14.93 -13.35
N ASP A 332 13.82 15.14 -13.93
CA ASP A 332 15.07 15.08 -13.17
C ASP A 332 15.15 16.18 -12.10
N ALA A 333 14.68 17.39 -12.42
CA ALA A 333 14.64 18.49 -11.46
C ALA A 333 13.67 18.22 -10.32
N LEU A 334 12.45 17.72 -10.63
CA LEU A 334 11.43 17.40 -9.63
C LEU A 334 11.82 16.17 -8.80
N GLY A 335 12.34 15.12 -9.44
CA GLY A 335 12.76 13.89 -8.74
C GLY A 335 13.92 14.14 -7.76
N LYS A 336 14.94 14.91 -8.18
CA LYS A 336 16.03 15.35 -7.28
C LYS A 336 15.53 16.22 -6.14
N LYS A 337 14.56 17.10 -6.43
CA LYS A 337 13.92 17.89 -5.36
C LYS A 337 13.16 17.00 -4.39
N GLY A 338 12.55 15.93 -4.87
CA GLY A 338 11.92 14.90 -4.03
C GLY A 338 12.92 14.22 -3.09
N GLU A 339 14.12 13.85 -3.57
CA GLU A 339 15.20 13.30 -2.73
C GLU A 339 15.63 14.26 -1.61
N GLU A 340 15.66 15.57 -1.89
CA GLU A 340 15.96 16.58 -0.88
C GLU A 340 14.85 16.73 0.17
N LEU A 341 13.59 16.64 -0.27
CA LEU A 341 12.42 16.83 0.59
C LEU A 341 12.11 15.59 1.44
N ILE A 342 12.42 14.40 0.93
CA ILE A 342 12.15 13.14 1.61
C ILE A 342 13.49 12.39 1.80
N PRO A 343 14.22 12.66 2.90
CA PRO A 343 15.53 12.05 3.12
C PRO A 343 15.47 10.53 3.05
N GLY A 344 16.38 9.93 2.27
CA GLY A 344 16.47 8.48 2.09
C GLY A 344 15.73 7.93 0.88
N TYR A 345 14.82 8.69 0.26
CA TYR A 345 14.23 8.31 -1.02
C TYR A 345 15.26 8.43 -2.15
N LYS A 346 15.05 7.64 -3.21
CA LYS A 346 15.88 7.65 -4.43
C LYS A 346 15.01 7.92 -5.64
N TYR A 347 15.43 8.87 -6.46
CA TYR A 347 14.84 9.12 -7.77
C TYR A 347 15.41 8.15 -8.79
N LEU A 348 14.57 7.37 -9.45
CA LEU A 348 14.94 6.27 -10.34
C LEU A 348 14.09 6.25 -11.61
N VAL A 349 14.63 5.63 -12.66
CA VAL A 349 13.94 5.35 -13.91
C VAL A 349 13.64 3.85 -13.99
N VAL A 350 12.37 3.49 -14.16
CA VAL A 350 11.88 2.12 -14.00
C VAL A 350 12.70 1.11 -14.80
N TYR A 351 12.77 1.24 -16.15
CA TYR A 351 13.46 0.23 -16.96
C TYR A 351 14.96 0.13 -16.70
N LYS A 352 15.57 1.23 -16.29
CA LYS A 352 17.01 1.35 -16.14
C LYS A 352 17.51 0.89 -14.78
N ASP A 353 16.78 1.27 -13.75
CA ASP A 353 17.24 1.17 -12.36
C ASP A 353 16.53 0.03 -11.60
N LEU A 354 15.43 -0.51 -12.14
CA LEU A 354 14.67 -1.61 -11.56
C LEU A 354 14.54 -2.80 -12.55
N TYR A 355 13.54 -2.78 -13.42
CA TYR A 355 13.24 -3.85 -14.38
C TYR A 355 12.37 -3.33 -15.52
N SER A 356 12.33 -4.06 -16.63
CA SER A 356 11.42 -3.73 -17.74
C SER A 356 9.99 -4.10 -17.42
N VAL A 357 9.07 -3.17 -17.76
CA VAL A 357 7.64 -3.33 -17.55
C VAL A 357 6.86 -2.75 -18.73
N PHE A 358 5.77 -3.42 -19.09
CA PHE A 358 4.85 -3.02 -20.15
C PHE A 358 3.43 -2.85 -19.61
N GLY A 359 2.66 -1.98 -20.23
CA GLY A 359 1.27 -1.75 -19.84
C GLY A 359 1.11 -1.14 -18.44
N GLY A 360 2.10 -0.37 -17.99
CA GLY A 360 2.08 0.31 -16.70
C GLY A 360 1.34 1.65 -16.73
N GLU A 361 0.83 2.03 -15.58
CA GLU A 361 0.10 3.28 -15.37
C GLU A 361 0.96 4.51 -15.70
N LEU A 362 2.21 4.56 -15.18
CA LEU A 362 3.16 5.64 -15.41
C LEU A 362 3.32 5.99 -16.88
N ASP A 363 3.50 4.97 -17.71
CA ASP A 363 3.75 5.14 -19.14
C ASP A 363 2.48 5.55 -19.87
N TRP A 364 1.32 5.07 -19.47
CA TRP A 364 0.07 5.51 -20.07
C TRP A 364 -0.24 6.98 -19.77
N PHE A 365 -0.05 7.43 -18.55
CA PHE A 365 -0.25 8.83 -18.19
C PHE A 365 0.68 9.75 -18.98
N TYR A 366 1.98 9.42 -19.07
CA TYR A 366 2.90 10.27 -19.80
C TYR A 366 2.84 10.01 -21.31
N GLY A 367 3.11 8.81 -21.78
CA GLY A 367 3.19 8.48 -23.20
C GLY A 367 1.84 8.60 -23.90
N GLY A 368 0.77 8.11 -23.27
CA GLY A 368 -0.58 8.15 -23.79
C GLY A 368 -1.30 9.49 -23.63
N ARG A 369 -0.96 10.28 -22.61
CA ARG A 369 -1.71 11.50 -22.24
C ARG A 369 -0.87 12.77 -22.11
N GLY A 370 0.45 12.68 -22.07
CA GLY A 370 1.35 13.83 -21.86
C GLY A 370 1.30 14.37 -20.43
N ILE A 371 0.87 13.56 -19.45
CA ILE A 371 0.74 13.95 -18.05
C ILE A 371 2.03 13.60 -17.32
N PHE A 372 2.67 14.57 -16.67
CA PHE A 372 3.85 14.32 -15.85
C PHE A 372 3.48 13.45 -14.65
N THR A 373 4.02 12.23 -14.61
CA THR A 373 3.61 11.23 -13.61
C THR A 373 4.80 10.66 -12.86
N PHE A 374 4.66 10.60 -11.54
CA PHE A 374 5.57 9.88 -10.66
C PHE A 374 4.83 8.77 -9.91
N SER A 375 5.52 7.65 -9.66
CA SER A 375 5.12 6.67 -8.66
C SER A 375 6.05 6.75 -7.47
N ASN A 376 5.50 6.81 -6.27
CA ASN A 376 6.29 6.70 -5.07
C ASN A 376 6.11 5.32 -4.44
N GLU A 377 7.22 4.58 -4.39
CA GLU A 377 7.32 3.38 -3.55
C GLU A 377 7.53 3.82 -2.11
N LEU A 378 6.50 3.70 -1.29
CA LEU A 378 6.54 4.16 0.08
C LEU A 378 7.50 3.32 0.93
N TRP A 379 7.91 3.86 2.08
CA TRP A 379 8.83 3.21 2.98
C TRP A 379 8.24 1.93 3.60
N ASN A 380 9.11 0.95 3.82
CA ASN A 380 8.84 -0.14 4.74
C ASN A 380 9.77 -0.07 5.96
N SER A 381 9.51 -0.89 6.97
CA SER A 381 10.34 -0.95 8.18
C SER A 381 11.79 -1.35 7.90
N PHE A 382 12.02 -2.20 6.90
CA PHE A 382 13.37 -2.64 6.52
C PHE A 382 14.25 -1.50 5.99
N GLN A 383 13.67 -0.58 5.22
CA GLN A 383 14.37 0.60 4.71
C GLN A 383 14.58 1.65 5.79
N MET A 384 13.61 1.82 6.69
CA MET A 384 13.65 2.82 7.76
C MET A 384 14.63 2.45 8.87
N PHE A 385 14.70 1.15 9.19
CA PHE A 385 15.54 0.64 10.25
C PHE A 385 16.73 -0.10 9.63
N SER A 386 17.85 0.60 9.44
CA SER A 386 19.08 -0.05 8.97
C SER A 386 19.51 -1.13 9.96
N LYS A 387 19.97 -2.27 9.45
CA LYS A 387 20.57 -3.32 10.27
C LYS A 387 21.71 -2.76 11.11
N ALA A 388 21.77 -3.15 12.39
CA ALA A 388 22.71 -2.57 13.35
C ALA A 388 24.18 -2.83 12.97
N ASP A 389 24.52 -3.99 12.38
CA ASP A 389 25.92 -4.45 12.28
C ASP A 389 26.31 -5.12 10.95
N ASN A 390 25.67 -4.77 9.83
CA ASN A 390 25.88 -5.47 8.55
C ASN A 390 25.75 -7.01 8.60
N ASP A 391 25.21 -7.56 9.71
CA ASP A 391 24.96 -8.98 9.85
C ASP A 391 23.68 -9.35 9.11
N PRO A 392 23.72 -10.18 8.06
CA PRO A 392 22.55 -10.59 7.33
C PRO A 392 21.56 -11.41 8.15
N GLN A 393 21.94 -11.90 9.32
CA GLN A 393 21.12 -12.75 10.19
C GLN A 393 20.48 -12.00 11.37
N THR A 394 20.98 -10.81 11.74
CA THR A 394 20.39 -10.05 12.84
C THR A 394 19.22 -9.22 12.34
N THR A 395 18.04 -9.52 12.85
CA THR A 395 16.81 -8.73 12.67
C THR A 395 16.66 -7.65 13.75
N SER A 396 17.72 -7.40 14.56
CA SER A 396 17.65 -6.39 15.61
C SER A 396 17.70 -4.98 14.99
N TYR A 397 16.63 -4.24 15.19
CA TYR A 397 16.54 -2.84 14.84
C TYR A 397 17.42 -2.00 15.78
N ASN A 398 18.23 -1.11 15.22
CA ASN A 398 18.95 -0.14 16.04
C ASN A 398 17.99 0.99 16.44
N PHE A 399 17.43 0.85 17.64
CA PHE A 399 16.45 1.79 18.19
C PHE A 399 17.02 3.23 18.31
N ASP A 400 18.32 3.38 18.57
CA ASP A 400 18.97 4.68 18.68
C ASP A 400 19.02 5.40 17.33
N LYS A 401 19.30 4.69 16.23
CA LYS A 401 19.22 5.25 14.87
C LYS A 401 17.79 5.61 14.48
N TYR A 402 16.81 4.81 14.92
CA TYR A 402 15.41 5.10 14.74
C TYR A 402 14.99 6.38 15.44
N LEU A 403 15.38 6.53 16.71
CA LEU A 403 15.08 7.72 17.49
C LEU A 403 15.73 8.96 16.87
N LEU A 404 16.99 8.88 16.43
CA LEU A 404 17.70 9.95 15.74
C LEU A 404 17.05 10.29 14.38
N PHE A 405 16.61 9.30 13.63
CA PHE A 405 15.88 9.51 12.37
C PHE A 405 14.51 10.17 12.62
N ALA A 406 13.76 9.69 13.60
CA ALA A 406 12.49 10.28 14.01
C ALA A 406 12.64 11.74 14.49
N ILE A 407 13.69 12.01 15.29
CA ILE A 407 14.03 13.37 15.74
C ILE A 407 14.46 14.24 14.56
N ARG A 408 15.24 13.73 13.62
CA ARG A 408 15.68 14.47 12.44
C ARG A 408 14.51 14.77 11.50
N CYS A 409 13.64 13.81 11.24
CA CYS A 409 12.39 14.07 10.52
C CYS A 409 11.52 15.12 11.23
N PHE A 410 11.48 15.10 12.56
CA PHE A 410 10.76 16.10 13.36
C PHE A 410 11.40 17.49 13.26
N LEU A 411 12.72 17.60 13.31
CA LEU A 411 13.44 18.88 13.24
C LEU A 411 13.47 19.46 11.82
N ASP A 412 13.62 18.61 10.80
CA ASP A 412 13.66 19.04 9.39
C ASP A 412 12.28 19.48 8.88
N THR A 413 11.18 18.97 9.47
CA THR A 413 9.81 19.44 9.16
C THR A 413 9.51 20.84 9.69
N TRP A 414 10.32 21.38 10.62
CA TRP A 414 10.14 22.74 11.14
C TRP A 414 10.65 23.83 10.18
N GLN A 415 11.50 23.49 9.21
CA GLN A 415 12.08 24.46 8.27
C GLN A 415 11.40 24.53 6.92
N PHE A 416 10.50 23.56 6.61
CA PHE A 416 9.79 23.49 5.32
C PHE A 416 8.30 23.23 5.54
N PRO A 417 7.40 23.81 4.71
CA PRO A 417 5.99 23.42 4.77
C PRO A 417 5.88 21.91 4.51
N PRO A 418 5.24 21.14 5.39
CA PRO A 418 5.24 19.69 5.31
C PRO A 418 4.45 19.24 4.08
N LEU A 419 5.13 18.76 3.06
CA LEU A 419 4.46 18.12 1.93
C LEU A 419 3.88 16.75 2.31
N ILE A 420 4.48 16.06 3.27
CA ILE A 420 3.92 14.85 3.93
C ILE A 420 4.67 14.68 5.26
N PRO A 421 4.01 14.58 6.41
CA PRO A 421 4.70 14.35 7.68
C PRO A 421 5.36 12.98 7.73
N CYS A 422 6.67 12.94 7.96
CA CYS A 422 7.45 11.71 8.16
C CYS A 422 6.88 10.77 9.22
N SER A 423 6.13 11.30 10.19
CA SER A 423 5.55 10.53 11.30
C SER A 423 4.45 9.54 10.86
N ILE A 424 3.74 9.79 9.75
CA ILE A 424 2.77 8.83 9.20
C ILE A 424 3.52 7.65 8.61
N MET A 425 4.59 7.90 7.87
CA MET A 425 5.46 6.85 7.37
C MET A 425 5.99 5.96 8.49
N LEU A 426 6.38 6.57 9.61
CA LEU A 426 6.96 5.88 10.75
C LEU A 426 5.97 4.95 11.44
N TYR A 427 4.76 5.44 11.72
CA TYR A 427 3.79 4.68 12.50
C TYR A 427 3.13 3.54 11.69
N MET A 428 2.88 3.79 10.42
CA MET A 428 2.32 2.75 9.54
C MET A 428 3.31 1.61 9.31
N SER A 429 4.64 1.88 9.28
CA SER A 429 5.64 0.82 9.16
C SER A 429 5.78 -0.03 10.43
N THR A 430 5.56 0.52 11.61
CA THR A 430 5.66 -0.23 12.87
C THR A 430 4.44 -1.12 13.14
N SER A 431 3.26 -0.73 12.66
CA SER A 431 2.04 -1.54 12.81
C SER A 431 2.00 -2.76 11.85
N CYS A 432 2.68 -2.72 10.71
CA CYS A 432 2.83 -3.89 9.84
C CYS A 432 3.70 -5.00 10.42
N ASN A 433 4.61 -4.69 11.37
CA ASN A 433 5.51 -5.70 11.93
C ASN A 433 4.85 -6.68 12.89
N ASN A 434 3.66 -6.39 13.39
CA ASN A 434 2.94 -7.33 14.26
C ASN A 434 2.19 -8.43 13.50
N SER A 435 2.04 -8.30 12.17
CA SER A 435 1.44 -9.33 11.32
C SER A 435 2.46 -10.16 10.51
N ASN A 436 3.74 -9.73 10.46
CA ASN A 436 4.79 -10.41 9.68
C ASN A 436 5.80 -11.18 10.54
N SER A 437 5.47 -11.57 11.77
CA SER A 437 6.35 -12.44 12.58
C SER A 437 6.19 -13.93 12.24
N ALA A 438 5.82 -14.27 11.01
CA ALA A 438 5.78 -15.64 10.53
C ALA A 438 6.41 -15.73 9.13
N PHE A 439 7.74 -15.55 9.05
CA PHE A 439 8.59 -16.05 7.98
C PHE A 439 9.92 -16.50 8.58
#